data_36d28b834a2c72656c99d1e93dbe3a47
#
_entry.id   36d28b834a2c72656c99d1e93dbe3a47
#
_cell.length_a   1.000
_cell.length_b   1.000
_cell.length_c   1.000
_cell.angle_alpha   90.00
_cell.angle_beta   90.00
_cell.angle_gamma   90.00
#
_symmetry.space_group_name_H-M   'P 1'
#
loop_
_entity.id
_entity.type
_entity.pdbx_description
1 polymer ?
#
loop_
_entity_poly.entity_id
_entity_poly.type
_entity_poly.pdbx_seq_one_letter_code
_entity_poly.pdbx_strand_id
1 'polypeptide(L)'
;EIHVGAGAYICGEESALIESLEGKRGTPRNRPPFPVTNGYLDQPTIVNNVETFAAAALIALNGGEWYAGIGTKHSAGTKILSVSGDCERPGLYEYPFGVSIAEVLADCGAGDTQAVQVSGPSGICVSADEFGRRIAFEDIPTAGAFMVFDQRRDMFEVARNFVHFFAHESCGFCTP
;
A
#
# COMPACT_ATOMS: atom_id res chain seq x y z
N GLU A 1 5.73 -18.08 13.04
CA GLU A 1 6.94 -18.37 12.25
C GLU A 1 7.16 -17.25 11.24
N ILE A 2 8.41 -16.87 10.99
CA ILE A 2 8.77 -15.88 9.98
C ILE A 2 9.26 -16.63 8.73
N HIS A 3 8.66 -16.35 7.57
CA HIS A 3 9.07 -16.89 6.29
C HIS A 3 9.59 -15.76 5.39
N VAL A 4 10.83 -15.87 4.94
CA VAL A 4 11.47 -14.86 4.09
C VAL A 4 11.31 -15.25 2.63
N GLY A 5 10.60 -14.43 1.87
CA GLY A 5 10.41 -14.61 0.43
C GLY A 5 11.52 -13.97 -0.40
N ALA A 6 11.44 -14.11 -1.73
CA ALA A 6 12.40 -13.53 -2.68
C ALA A 6 12.07 -12.08 -3.10
N GLY A 7 11.06 -11.46 -2.50
CA GLY A 7 10.69 -10.07 -2.80
C GLY A 7 9.90 -9.88 -4.11
N ALA A 8 9.27 -10.92 -4.65
CA ALA A 8 8.44 -10.81 -5.85
C ALA A 8 7.16 -10.01 -5.55
N TYR A 9 6.90 -8.98 -6.35
CA TYR A 9 5.71 -8.10 -6.18
C TYR A 9 4.39 -8.87 -6.26
N ILE A 10 4.31 -9.89 -7.13
CA ILE A 10 3.11 -10.73 -7.28
C ILE A 10 2.72 -11.46 -6.00
N CYS A 11 3.66 -11.72 -5.09
CA CYS A 11 3.37 -12.33 -3.78
C CYS A 11 2.64 -11.40 -2.81
N GLY A 12 2.34 -10.16 -3.19
CA GLY A 12 1.33 -9.32 -2.54
C GLY A 12 -0.11 -9.78 -2.78
N GLU A 13 -0.35 -10.59 -3.82
CA GLU A 13 -1.63 -11.28 -4.04
C GLU A 13 -1.71 -12.51 -3.13
N GLU A 14 -2.82 -12.69 -2.42
CA GLU A 14 -2.94 -13.68 -1.33
C GLU A 14 -2.68 -15.13 -1.75
N SER A 15 -3.15 -15.56 -2.92
CA SER A 15 -2.96 -16.94 -3.37
C SER A 15 -1.55 -17.19 -3.90
N ALA A 16 -0.91 -16.18 -4.51
CA ALA A 16 0.49 -16.22 -4.89
C ALA A 16 1.41 -16.26 -3.66
N LEU A 17 1.06 -15.54 -2.59
CA LEU A 17 1.74 -15.62 -1.30
C LEU A 17 1.69 -17.05 -0.74
N ILE A 18 0.52 -17.69 -0.76
CA ILE A 18 0.32 -19.07 -0.28
C ILE A 18 1.16 -20.05 -1.12
N GLU A 19 1.14 -19.93 -2.45
CA GLU A 19 1.98 -20.77 -3.33
C GLU A 19 3.48 -20.61 -2.97
N SER A 20 3.94 -19.39 -2.74
CA SER A 20 5.31 -19.10 -2.31
C SER A 20 5.65 -19.73 -0.96
N LEU A 21 4.75 -19.65 0.03
CA LEU A 21 4.90 -20.27 1.33
C LEU A 21 4.99 -21.80 1.26
N GLU A 22 4.34 -22.41 0.28
CA GLU A 22 4.40 -23.86 0.00
C GLU A 22 5.63 -24.25 -0.82
N GLY A 23 6.56 -23.32 -1.10
CA GLY A 23 7.77 -23.58 -1.89
C GLY A 23 7.52 -23.73 -3.39
N LYS A 24 6.34 -23.32 -3.86
CA LYS A 24 5.97 -23.32 -5.27
C LYS A 24 6.28 -21.95 -5.91
N ARG A 25 6.13 -21.86 -7.24
CA ARG A 25 6.22 -20.58 -7.94
C ARG A 25 5.07 -19.66 -7.45
N GLY A 26 5.40 -18.43 -7.08
CA GLY A 26 4.43 -17.41 -6.64
C GLY A 26 3.55 -16.94 -7.78
N THR A 27 2.55 -17.74 -8.16
CA THR A 27 1.53 -17.41 -9.16
C THR A 27 0.15 -17.49 -8.53
N PRO A 28 -0.79 -16.61 -8.90
CA PRO A 28 -2.15 -16.65 -8.37
C PRO A 28 -2.83 -17.99 -8.67
N ARG A 29 -3.69 -18.45 -7.75
CA ARG A 29 -4.58 -19.60 -7.96
C ARG A 29 -5.86 -19.17 -8.67
N ASN A 30 -6.44 -20.06 -9.47
CA ASN A 30 -7.82 -19.86 -9.95
C ASN A 30 -8.80 -19.95 -8.79
N ARG A 31 -9.77 -19.06 -8.75
CA ARG A 31 -10.84 -19.04 -7.75
C ARG A 31 -12.20 -19.25 -8.42
N PRO A 32 -13.12 -20.06 -7.83
CA PRO A 32 -13.01 -20.88 -6.62
C PRO A 32 -12.05 -22.08 -6.77
N PRO A 33 -11.49 -22.67 -5.67
CA PRO A 33 -11.77 -22.35 -4.27
C PRO A 33 -11.04 -21.08 -3.78
N PHE A 34 -11.59 -20.47 -2.73
CA PHE A 34 -10.98 -19.31 -2.08
C PHE A 34 -10.06 -19.76 -0.92
N PRO A 35 -9.03 -18.98 -0.54
CA PRO A 35 -8.14 -19.34 0.56
C PRO A 35 -8.84 -19.59 1.89
N VAL A 36 -9.96 -18.92 2.15
CA VAL A 36 -10.78 -19.13 3.36
C VAL A 36 -11.30 -20.57 3.47
N THR A 37 -11.39 -21.31 2.36
CA THR A 37 -11.76 -22.73 2.35
C THR A 37 -10.57 -23.63 2.08
N ASN A 38 -9.72 -23.29 1.11
CA ASN A 38 -8.58 -24.08 0.63
C ASN A 38 -7.35 -23.15 0.44
N GLY A 39 -6.66 -22.86 1.54
CA GLY A 39 -5.49 -21.97 1.56
C GLY A 39 -4.17 -22.74 1.69
N TYR A 40 -3.38 -22.37 2.70
CA TYR A 40 -2.06 -22.94 2.97
C TYR A 40 -2.19 -24.44 3.34
N LEU A 41 -1.48 -25.29 2.61
CA LEU A 41 -1.56 -26.75 2.72
C LEU A 41 -3.01 -27.28 2.62
N ASP A 42 -3.79 -26.66 1.75
CA ASP A 42 -5.20 -26.98 1.52
C ASP A 42 -6.10 -26.84 2.75
N GLN A 43 -5.67 -26.06 3.75
CA GLN A 43 -6.43 -25.79 4.95
C GLN A 43 -7.10 -24.40 4.86
N PRO A 44 -8.22 -24.19 5.57
CA PRO A 44 -8.83 -22.86 5.68
C PRO A 44 -7.80 -21.82 6.17
N THR A 45 -7.60 -20.76 5.38
CA THR A 45 -6.53 -19.78 5.64
C THR A 45 -7.06 -18.36 5.49
N ILE A 46 -6.77 -17.52 6.48
CA ILE A 46 -7.02 -16.08 6.44
C ILE A 46 -5.70 -15.37 6.16
N VAL A 47 -5.72 -14.47 5.17
CA VAL A 47 -4.58 -13.63 4.81
C VAL A 47 -4.95 -12.17 5.07
N ASN A 48 -4.15 -11.47 5.86
CA ASN A 48 -4.33 -10.05 6.13
C ASN A 48 -2.99 -9.31 6.09
N ASN A 49 -3.04 -8.01 5.82
CA ASN A 49 -1.90 -7.13 5.94
C ASN A 49 -1.43 -7.07 7.40
N VAL A 50 -0.12 -6.94 7.62
CA VAL A 50 0.48 -6.88 8.97
C VAL A 50 -0.02 -5.67 9.76
N GLU A 51 -0.25 -4.53 9.11
CA GLU A 51 -0.82 -3.34 9.74
C GLU A 51 -2.25 -3.61 10.26
N THR A 52 -3.06 -4.38 9.51
CA THR A 52 -4.38 -4.83 9.95
C THR A 52 -4.30 -5.68 11.21
N PHE A 53 -3.36 -6.63 11.29
CA PHE A 53 -3.17 -7.44 12.48
C PHE A 53 -2.67 -6.62 13.68
N ALA A 54 -1.78 -5.65 13.46
CA ALA A 54 -1.33 -4.74 14.50
C ALA A 54 -2.48 -3.89 15.05
N ALA A 55 -3.30 -3.31 14.16
CA ALA A 55 -4.49 -2.56 14.55
C ALA A 55 -5.51 -3.43 15.30
N ALA A 56 -5.75 -4.67 14.84
CA ALA A 56 -6.67 -5.60 15.51
C ALA A 56 -6.24 -5.90 16.95
N ALA A 57 -4.94 -6.07 17.20
CA ALA A 57 -4.40 -6.28 18.54
C ALA A 57 -4.65 -5.06 19.45
N LEU A 58 -4.42 -3.85 18.95
CA LEU A 58 -4.68 -2.60 19.67
C LEU A 58 -6.17 -2.38 19.94
N ILE A 59 -7.03 -2.71 18.97
CA ILE A 59 -8.49 -2.63 19.11
C ILE A 59 -8.98 -3.62 20.18
N ALA A 60 -8.43 -4.82 20.24
CA ALA A 60 -8.77 -5.80 21.25
C ALA A 60 -8.41 -5.34 22.68
N LEU A 61 -7.35 -4.55 22.83
CA LEU A 61 -6.91 -4.00 24.10
C LEU A 61 -7.70 -2.75 24.51
N ASN A 62 -8.01 -1.85 23.58
CA ASN A 62 -8.55 -0.52 23.88
C ASN A 62 -10.04 -0.36 23.56
N GLY A 63 -10.61 -1.31 22.82
CA GLY A 63 -12.00 -1.30 22.38
C GLY A 63 -12.23 -0.65 21.02
N GLY A 64 -13.34 -1.02 20.37
CA GLY A 64 -13.70 -0.52 19.05
C GLY A 64 -14.03 0.97 19.00
N GLU A 65 -14.65 1.50 20.05
CA GLU A 65 -14.98 2.94 20.17
C GLU A 65 -13.72 3.83 20.18
N TRP A 66 -12.68 3.37 20.89
CA TRP A 66 -11.39 4.05 20.88
C TRP A 66 -10.84 4.20 19.46
N TYR A 67 -10.83 3.11 18.70
CA TYR A 67 -10.33 3.13 17.33
C TYR A 67 -11.22 3.94 16.38
N ALA A 68 -12.53 3.83 16.53
CA ALA A 68 -13.50 4.61 15.76
C ALA A 68 -13.42 6.12 16.02
N GLY A 69 -12.87 6.53 17.16
CA GLY A 69 -12.61 7.93 17.49
C GLY A 69 -11.38 8.55 16.82
N ILE A 70 -10.57 7.74 16.11
CA ILE A 70 -9.37 8.19 15.38
C ILE A 70 -9.69 8.21 13.89
N GLY A 71 -9.24 9.23 13.17
CA GLY A 71 -9.44 9.34 11.73
C GLY A 71 -10.72 10.09 11.35
N THR A 72 -11.35 9.69 10.22
CA THR A 72 -12.57 10.29 9.72
C THR A 72 -13.80 9.44 10.07
N LYS A 73 -14.99 9.97 9.77
CA LYS A 73 -16.25 9.23 9.96
C LYS A 73 -16.31 7.91 9.16
N HIS A 74 -15.64 7.86 8.01
CA HIS A 74 -15.70 6.72 7.08
C HIS A 74 -14.39 5.94 7.00
N SER A 75 -13.30 6.51 7.57
CA SER A 75 -11.98 5.90 7.61
C SER A 75 -11.44 6.01 9.04
N ALA A 76 -11.73 5.01 9.86
CA ALA A 76 -11.27 4.97 11.25
C ALA A 76 -9.83 4.51 11.36
N GLY A 77 -9.12 5.03 12.36
CA GLY A 77 -7.77 4.63 12.72
C GLY A 77 -6.68 5.46 12.08
N THR A 78 -5.49 4.90 12.05
CA THR A 78 -4.29 5.51 11.49
C THR A 78 -3.80 4.76 10.25
N LYS A 79 -2.92 5.42 9.49
CA LYS A 79 -2.22 4.83 8.35
C LYS A 79 -0.74 5.14 8.43
N ILE A 80 0.10 4.11 8.27
CA ILE A 80 1.53 4.28 8.10
C ILE A 80 1.83 4.59 6.63
N LEU A 81 2.50 5.73 6.40
CA LEU A 81 2.99 6.14 5.09
C LEU A 81 4.51 5.93 5.03
N SER A 82 4.96 5.19 4.01
CA SER A 82 6.36 5.10 3.63
C SER A 82 6.65 6.20 2.60
N VAL A 83 7.18 7.32 3.09
CA VAL A 83 7.50 8.50 2.27
C VAL A 83 8.87 8.34 1.66
N SER A 84 8.95 8.52 0.35
CA SER A 84 10.19 8.42 -0.45
C SER A 84 10.20 9.44 -1.58
N GLY A 85 11.31 9.51 -2.31
CA GLY A 85 11.47 10.43 -3.44
C GLY A 85 12.12 11.75 -3.06
N ASP A 86 11.71 12.84 -3.69
CA ASP A 86 12.36 14.14 -3.61
C ASP A 86 11.86 14.95 -2.41
N CYS A 87 12.30 14.58 -1.22
CA CYS A 87 12.00 15.26 0.04
C CYS A 87 13.22 15.26 0.98
N GLU A 88 13.25 16.18 1.95
CA GLU A 88 14.36 16.29 2.90
C GLU A 88 14.40 15.16 3.93
N ARG A 89 13.23 14.67 4.32
CA ARG A 89 13.06 13.68 5.40
C ARG A 89 12.24 12.49 4.91
N PRO A 90 12.81 11.61 4.04
CA PRO A 90 12.15 10.35 3.71
C PRO A 90 12.10 9.44 4.93
N GLY A 91 11.05 8.61 5.04
CA GLY A 91 10.90 7.72 6.18
C GLY A 91 9.48 7.23 6.39
N LEU A 92 9.22 6.68 7.57
CA LEU A 92 7.91 6.20 7.98
C LEU A 92 7.21 7.26 8.83
N TYR A 93 5.98 7.56 8.45
CA TYR A 93 5.10 8.51 9.12
C TYR A 93 3.78 7.84 9.45
N GLU A 94 3.25 8.06 10.64
CA GLU A 94 1.94 7.58 11.03
C GLU A 94 0.99 8.76 11.19
N TYR A 95 -0.14 8.72 10.47
CA TYR A 95 -1.18 9.75 10.53
C TYR A 95 -2.55 9.15 10.80
N PRO A 96 -3.43 9.86 11.50
CA PRO A 96 -4.86 9.56 11.45
C PRO A 96 -5.35 9.65 10.00
N PHE A 97 -6.26 8.79 9.60
CA PHE A 97 -6.94 8.98 8.31
C PHE A 97 -7.58 10.38 8.24
N GLY A 98 -7.55 10.99 7.06
CA GLY A 98 -8.01 12.36 6.84
C GLY A 98 -6.88 13.39 6.78
N VAL A 99 -5.61 13.00 7.01
CA VAL A 99 -4.47 13.88 6.75
C VAL A 99 -4.43 14.29 5.29
N SER A 100 -4.15 15.56 4.98
CA SER A 100 -4.00 16.02 3.59
C SER A 100 -2.62 15.69 3.03
N ILE A 101 -2.52 15.59 1.71
CA ILE A 101 -1.23 15.43 1.03
C ILE A 101 -0.31 16.60 1.36
N ALA A 102 -0.84 17.85 1.42
CA ALA A 102 -0.07 19.03 1.76
C ALA A 102 0.58 18.95 3.15
N GLU A 103 -0.12 18.41 4.15
CA GLU A 103 0.42 18.21 5.50
C GLU A 103 1.58 17.20 5.47
N VAL A 104 1.44 16.08 4.77
CA VAL A 104 2.50 15.08 4.62
C VAL A 104 3.73 15.68 3.93
N LEU A 105 3.54 16.48 2.86
CA LEU A 105 4.62 17.17 2.15
C LEU A 105 5.35 18.18 3.04
N ALA A 106 4.62 18.94 3.84
CA ALA A 106 5.22 19.87 4.81
C ALA A 106 6.06 19.13 5.85
N ASP A 107 5.55 18.03 6.39
CA ASP A 107 6.23 17.23 7.41
C ASP A 107 7.50 16.55 6.87
N CYS A 108 7.51 16.12 5.62
CA CYS A 108 8.70 15.51 5.02
C CYS A 108 9.66 16.52 4.36
N GLY A 109 9.33 17.82 4.36
CA GLY A 109 10.17 18.86 3.78
C GLY A 109 10.24 18.85 2.25
N ALA A 110 9.09 18.71 1.60
CA ALA A 110 8.95 18.61 0.15
C ALA A 110 8.32 19.87 -0.44
N GLY A 111 9.06 20.98 -0.42
CA GLY A 111 8.52 22.31 -0.80
C GLY A 111 8.38 22.58 -2.29
N ASP A 112 9.08 21.87 -3.16
CA ASP A 112 9.08 22.06 -4.63
C ASP A 112 8.47 20.86 -5.36
N THR A 113 7.39 20.34 -4.82
CA THR A 113 6.72 19.14 -5.34
C THR A 113 5.76 19.47 -6.48
N GLN A 114 5.93 18.80 -7.63
CA GLN A 114 4.98 18.88 -8.75
C GLN A 114 3.89 17.81 -8.68
N ALA A 115 4.21 16.62 -8.16
CA ALA A 115 3.28 15.50 -8.07
C ALA A 115 3.66 14.53 -6.95
N VAL A 116 2.67 13.78 -6.50
CA VAL A 116 2.83 12.68 -5.54
C VAL A 116 2.16 11.42 -6.09
N GLN A 117 2.86 10.30 -6.06
CA GLN A 117 2.26 8.99 -6.32
C GLN A 117 1.88 8.34 -4.99
N VAL A 118 0.59 8.15 -4.78
CA VAL A 118 0.04 7.53 -3.57
C VAL A 118 -0.33 6.08 -3.84
N SER A 119 -0.01 5.17 -2.94
CA SER A 119 -0.27 3.72 -3.02
C SER A 119 0.64 2.95 -3.99
N GLY A 120 1.83 3.46 -4.26
CA GLY A 120 2.82 2.80 -5.13
C GLY A 120 2.51 2.90 -6.63
N PRO A 121 3.21 2.14 -7.48
CA PRO A 121 3.11 2.27 -8.94
C PRO A 121 1.70 2.07 -9.50
N SER A 122 0.87 1.26 -8.86
CA SER A 122 -0.52 1.01 -9.25
C SER A 122 -1.54 1.99 -8.66
N GLY A 123 -1.08 2.97 -7.89
CA GLY A 123 -1.93 3.91 -7.19
C GLY A 123 -2.30 5.14 -8.03
N ILE A 124 -2.51 6.25 -7.34
CA ILE A 124 -2.98 7.51 -7.94
C ILE A 124 -1.85 8.52 -7.94
N CYS A 125 -1.61 9.16 -9.09
CA CYS A 125 -0.74 10.31 -9.21
C CYS A 125 -1.57 11.59 -8.99
N VAL A 126 -1.18 12.40 -8.01
CA VAL A 126 -1.88 13.62 -7.59
C VAL A 126 -1.00 14.81 -7.93
N SER A 127 -1.53 15.77 -8.67
CA SER A 127 -0.85 17.00 -9.07
C SER A 127 -0.92 18.08 -7.98
N ALA A 128 -0.10 19.12 -8.10
CA ALA A 128 0.06 20.14 -7.07
C ALA A 128 -1.23 20.89 -6.74
N ASP A 129 -2.14 21.07 -7.69
CA ASP A 129 -3.43 21.71 -7.52
C ASP A 129 -4.43 20.88 -6.67
N GLU A 130 -4.15 19.59 -6.48
CA GLU A 130 -4.97 18.68 -5.70
C GLU A 130 -4.37 18.30 -4.33
N PHE A 131 -3.27 18.92 -3.88
CA PHE A 131 -2.63 18.56 -2.59
C PHE A 131 -3.49 18.80 -1.35
N GLY A 132 -4.63 19.47 -1.48
CA GLY A 132 -5.65 19.57 -0.45
C GLY A 132 -6.45 18.29 -0.22
N ARG A 133 -6.35 17.30 -1.10
CA ARG A 133 -7.02 15.99 -0.98
C ARG A 133 -6.47 15.20 0.21
N ARG A 134 -7.29 14.30 0.73
CA ARG A 134 -7.03 13.60 2.00
C ARG A 134 -6.76 12.11 1.80
N ILE A 135 -5.83 11.60 2.59
CA ILE A 135 -5.58 10.16 2.70
C ILE A 135 -6.72 9.54 3.52
N ALA A 136 -7.67 8.94 2.81
CA ALA A 136 -8.86 8.31 3.39
C ALA A 136 -9.51 7.39 2.35
N PHE A 137 -10.29 6.40 2.77
CA PHE A 137 -10.99 5.50 1.83
C PHE A 137 -12.04 6.22 0.97
N GLU A 138 -12.60 7.28 1.50
CA GLU A 138 -13.60 8.12 0.82
C GLU A 138 -13.01 9.16 -0.15
N ASP A 139 -11.68 9.35 -0.20
CA ASP A 139 -11.02 10.29 -1.11
C ASP A 139 -9.82 9.64 -1.81
N ILE A 140 -8.65 9.52 -1.15
CA ILE A 140 -7.47 8.86 -1.71
C ILE A 140 -7.10 7.66 -0.84
N PRO A 141 -7.54 6.45 -1.20
CA PRO A 141 -7.13 5.24 -0.50
C PRO A 141 -5.66 4.92 -0.78
N THR A 142 -4.97 4.36 0.21
CA THR A 142 -3.56 4.00 0.05
C THR A 142 -3.20 2.70 0.74
N ALA A 143 -2.29 1.94 0.11
CA ALA A 143 -1.59 0.82 0.73
C ALA A 143 -0.38 1.26 1.58
N GLY A 144 -0.05 2.58 1.60
CA GLY A 144 0.98 3.15 2.45
C GLY A 144 2.19 3.73 1.72
N ALA A 145 2.43 3.40 0.45
CA ALA A 145 3.51 4.03 -0.30
C ALA A 145 3.14 5.47 -0.70
N PHE A 146 4.09 6.39 -0.51
CA PHE A 146 3.94 7.81 -0.80
C PHE A 146 5.24 8.32 -1.44
N MET A 147 5.22 8.53 -2.77
CA MET A 147 6.39 8.93 -3.54
C MET A 147 6.28 10.38 -3.97
N VAL A 148 7.28 11.18 -3.64
CA VAL A 148 7.33 12.62 -3.93
C VAL A 148 8.18 12.88 -5.17
N PHE A 149 7.67 13.70 -6.10
CA PHE A 149 8.36 14.12 -7.31
C PHE A 149 8.45 15.64 -7.39
N ASP A 150 9.67 16.18 -7.39
CA ASP A 150 9.90 17.61 -7.54
C ASP A 150 9.88 18.07 -9.03
N GLN A 151 10.03 19.37 -9.26
CA GLN A 151 9.98 19.98 -10.60
C GLN A 151 11.07 19.49 -11.57
N ARG A 152 12.12 18.80 -11.08
CA ARG A 152 13.20 18.24 -11.92
C ARG A 152 12.83 16.92 -12.56
N ARG A 153 11.76 16.25 -12.10
CA ARG A 153 11.34 14.96 -12.63
C ARG A 153 10.50 15.11 -13.89
N ASP A 154 10.81 14.31 -14.89
CA ASP A 154 9.93 14.11 -16.05
C ASP A 154 8.86 13.07 -15.67
N MET A 155 7.61 13.51 -15.53
CA MET A 155 6.51 12.65 -15.12
C MET A 155 6.14 11.59 -16.17
N PHE A 156 6.47 11.82 -17.44
CA PHE A 156 6.34 10.79 -18.49
C PHE A 156 7.34 9.65 -18.25
N GLU A 157 8.60 9.98 -17.93
CA GLU A 157 9.60 8.98 -17.58
C GLU A 157 9.26 8.20 -16.29
N VAL A 158 8.66 8.87 -15.30
CA VAL A 158 8.14 8.20 -14.09
C VAL A 158 7.05 7.20 -14.48
N ALA A 159 6.07 7.60 -15.29
CA ALA A 159 5.01 6.71 -15.74
C ALA A 159 5.56 5.53 -16.57
N ARG A 160 6.53 5.79 -17.45
CA ARG A 160 7.23 4.75 -18.22
C ARG A 160 7.93 3.75 -17.31
N ASN A 161 8.59 4.22 -16.26
CA ASN A 161 9.24 3.35 -15.27
C ASN A 161 8.22 2.44 -14.57
N PHE A 162 7.05 2.93 -14.20
CA PHE A 162 6.00 2.09 -13.61
C PHE A 162 5.49 1.02 -14.59
N VAL A 163 5.34 1.35 -15.86
CA VAL A 163 4.98 0.36 -16.89
C VAL A 163 6.07 -0.72 -17.03
N HIS A 164 7.34 -0.33 -17.05
CA HIS A 164 8.45 -1.28 -17.07
C HIS A 164 8.49 -2.15 -15.81
N PHE A 165 8.23 -1.57 -14.64
CA PHE A 165 8.12 -2.33 -13.40
C PHE A 165 7.05 -3.42 -13.52
N PHE A 166 5.84 -3.10 -13.96
CA PHE A 166 4.77 -4.10 -14.13
C PHE A 166 5.09 -5.15 -15.20
N ALA A 167 5.75 -4.76 -16.29
CA ALA A 167 6.19 -5.70 -17.30
C ALA A 167 7.22 -6.71 -16.74
N HIS A 168 8.14 -6.22 -15.89
CA HIS A 168 9.17 -7.04 -15.26
C HIS A 168 8.59 -7.97 -14.16
N GLU A 169 7.68 -7.45 -13.33
CA GLU A 169 7.07 -8.17 -12.22
C GLU A 169 5.89 -9.06 -12.63
N SER A 170 5.48 -9.03 -13.89
CA SER A 170 4.40 -9.90 -14.39
C SER A 170 4.75 -11.37 -14.22
N CYS A 171 3.86 -12.14 -13.57
CA CYS A 171 4.00 -13.58 -13.47
C CYS A 171 3.67 -14.32 -14.78
N GLY A 172 3.06 -13.63 -15.77
CA GLY A 172 2.66 -14.19 -17.07
C GLY A 172 1.47 -15.14 -17.01
N PHE A 173 0.74 -15.19 -15.88
CA PHE A 173 -0.37 -16.14 -15.71
C PHE A 173 -1.69 -15.65 -16.31
N CYS A 174 -2.08 -14.39 -16.04
CA CYS A 174 -3.37 -13.85 -16.48
C CYS A 174 -3.28 -13.13 -17.84
N THR A 175 -2.12 -12.64 -18.22
CA THR A 175 -1.88 -11.92 -19.47
C THR A 175 -0.90 -12.70 -20.29
N PRO A 176 -1.31 -13.18 -21.50
CA PRO A 176 -0.41 -13.88 -22.40
C PRO A 176 0.69 -12.98 -22.94
#